data_7c31a40647a2058930c6d27c9cbcea41
#
_entry.id   7c31a40647a2058930c6d27c9cbcea41
#
_cell.length_a   1.000
_cell.length_b   1.000
_cell.length_c   1.000
_cell.angle_alpha   90.00
_cell.angle_beta   90.00
_cell.angle_gamma   90.00
#
_symmetry.space_group_name_H-M   'P 1'
#
loop_
_entity.id
_entity.type
_entity.pdbx_description
1 polymer ?
#
loop_
_entity_poly.entity_id
_entity_poly.type
_entity_poly.pdbx_seq_one_letter_code
_entity_poly.pdbx_strand_id
1 'polypeptide(L)'
;AKAARHLVVTCEALVAPETLRAAPDRNAIPFIHVDAVVPVPLGAYPTACYGAYDYDPVYLKAYAEAARDDDRYAAYLAAHVRELPNHAALLAGLGSTRHARAWLRADPETGYAVGLDRR
;
A
#
# COMPACT_ATOMS: atom_id res chain seq x y z
N ALA A 1 10.50 10.33 11.04
CA ALA A 1 9.51 10.74 12.07
C ALA A 1 10.01 11.90 12.90
N LYS A 2 11.23 11.86 13.49
CA LYS A 2 11.73 12.90 14.41
C LYS A 2 11.89 14.31 13.79
N ALA A 3 11.97 14.42 12.47
CA ALA A 3 12.12 15.71 11.76
C ALA A 3 10.79 16.27 11.24
N ALA A 4 9.71 15.51 11.30
CA ALA A 4 8.40 15.96 10.85
C ALA A 4 7.72 16.83 11.91
N ARG A 5 7.09 17.93 11.48
CA ARG A 5 6.25 18.77 12.34
C ARG A 5 4.92 18.09 12.70
N HIS A 6 4.37 17.37 11.73
CA HIS A 6 3.18 16.55 11.89
C HIS A 6 3.43 15.17 11.27
N LEU A 7 3.01 14.11 11.95
CA LEU A 7 3.14 12.73 11.49
C LEU A 7 1.76 12.08 11.38
N VAL A 8 1.36 11.80 10.15
CA VAL A 8 0.18 10.99 9.84
C VAL A 8 0.64 9.60 9.45
N VAL A 9 0.08 8.57 10.05
CA VAL A 9 0.37 7.16 9.75
C VAL A 9 -0.83 6.54 9.06
N THR A 10 -0.63 5.95 7.88
CA THR A 10 -1.63 5.09 7.24
C THR A 10 -1.39 3.64 7.67
N CYS A 11 -2.46 2.88 7.83
CA CYS A 11 -2.39 1.47 8.22
C CYS A 11 -3.44 0.63 7.49
N GLU A 12 -3.17 -0.66 7.34
CA GLU A 12 -4.10 -1.61 6.71
C GLU A 12 -5.31 -1.92 7.60
N ALA A 13 -5.10 -1.97 8.91
CA ALA A 13 -6.16 -2.23 9.88
C ALA A 13 -5.82 -1.64 11.24
N LEU A 14 -6.84 -1.29 12.01
CA LEU A 14 -6.72 -1.01 13.44
C LEU A 14 -6.83 -2.34 14.20
N VAL A 15 -5.95 -2.53 15.17
CA VAL A 15 -5.94 -3.70 16.04
C VAL A 15 -6.18 -3.31 17.49
N ALA A 16 -6.58 -4.26 18.31
CA ALA A 16 -6.74 -4.03 19.74
C ALA A 16 -5.40 -3.67 20.40
N PRO A 17 -5.38 -2.77 21.39
CA PRO A 17 -4.15 -2.36 22.09
C PRO A 17 -3.36 -3.54 22.68
N GLU A 18 -4.05 -4.60 23.08
CA GLU A 18 -3.47 -5.83 23.61
C GLU A 18 -2.58 -6.55 22.59
N THR A 19 -2.96 -6.51 21.30
CA THR A 19 -2.15 -7.06 20.19
C THR A 19 -0.82 -6.32 20.08
N LEU A 20 -0.83 -5.00 20.22
CA LEU A 20 0.40 -4.18 20.19
C LEU A 20 1.28 -4.43 21.42
N ARG A 21 0.67 -4.58 22.60
CA ARG A 21 1.40 -4.86 23.85
C ARG A 21 2.02 -6.26 23.86
N ALA A 22 1.40 -7.22 23.19
CA ALA A 22 1.92 -8.60 23.09
C ALA A 22 3.20 -8.71 22.24
N ALA A 23 3.46 -7.74 21.36
CA ALA A 23 4.64 -7.70 20.49
C ALA A 23 5.24 -6.29 20.41
N PRO A 24 5.82 -5.78 21.51
CA PRO A 24 6.31 -4.40 21.59
C PRO A 24 7.49 -4.12 20.65
N ASP A 25 8.25 -5.14 20.31
CA ASP A 25 9.36 -5.09 19.34
C ASP A 25 8.89 -4.76 17.91
N ARG A 26 7.62 -4.99 17.59
CA ARG A 26 7.01 -4.65 16.29
C ARG A 26 6.55 -3.20 16.20
N ASN A 27 6.58 -2.45 17.30
CA ASN A 27 6.17 -1.05 17.33
C ASN A 27 7.31 -0.14 16.84
N ALA A 28 7.37 0.08 15.52
CA ALA A 28 8.41 0.89 14.90
C ALA A 28 8.28 2.40 15.20
N ILE A 29 7.06 2.88 15.42
CA ILE A 29 6.78 4.31 15.66
C ILE A 29 6.04 4.45 16.99
N PRO A 30 6.67 5.06 18.03
CA PRO A 30 6.00 5.35 19.30
C PRO A 30 4.81 6.30 19.10
N PHE A 31 3.70 6.03 19.80
CA PHE A 31 2.46 6.78 19.68
C PHE A 31 2.61 8.28 19.95
N ILE A 32 3.55 8.66 20.82
CA ILE A 32 3.83 10.05 21.20
C ILE A 32 4.30 10.92 20.01
N HIS A 33 4.69 10.31 18.89
CA HIS A 33 5.12 11.01 17.68
C HIS A 33 4.04 11.06 16.61
N VAL A 34 2.89 10.43 16.84
CA VAL A 34 1.83 10.28 15.83
C VAL A 34 0.69 11.24 16.12
N ASP A 35 0.43 12.16 15.18
CA ASP A 35 -0.69 13.09 15.27
C ASP A 35 -2.01 12.48 14.82
N ALA A 36 -1.97 11.59 13.81
CA ALA A 36 -3.16 10.92 13.28
C ALA A 36 -2.85 9.54 12.71
N VAL A 37 -3.80 8.61 12.84
CA VAL A 37 -3.78 7.29 12.21
C VAL A 37 -4.98 7.16 11.30
N VAL A 38 -4.74 6.77 10.04
CA VAL A 38 -5.78 6.64 9.01
C VAL A 38 -5.79 5.21 8.48
N PRO A 39 -6.85 4.44 8.71
CA PRO A 39 -6.99 3.11 8.10
C PRO A 39 -7.26 3.27 6.59
N VAL A 40 -6.33 2.79 5.78
CA VAL A 40 -6.41 2.82 4.32
C VAL A 40 -6.02 1.46 3.77
N PRO A 41 -6.95 0.51 3.64
CA PRO A 41 -6.68 -0.79 3.05
C PRO A 41 -6.06 -0.67 1.65
N LEU A 42 -4.97 -1.39 1.40
CA LEU A 42 -4.14 -1.27 0.19
C LEU A 42 -3.54 0.14 -0.01
N GLY A 43 -3.28 0.86 1.09
CA GLY A 43 -2.79 2.24 1.04
C GLY A 43 -1.37 2.39 0.49
N ALA A 44 -0.55 1.34 0.50
CA ALA A 44 0.77 1.31 -0.12
C ALA A 44 0.77 0.76 -1.56
N TYR A 45 -0.39 0.28 -2.07
CA TYR A 45 -0.50 -0.25 -3.42
C TYR A 45 -0.06 0.80 -4.47
N PRO A 46 0.68 0.46 -5.52
CA PRO A 46 1.06 -0.89 -5.99
C PRO A 46 2.33 -1.48 -5.36
N THR A 47 2.91 -0.84 -4.38
CA THR A 47 4.04 -1.37 -3.61
C THR A 47 3.57 -2.31 -2.50
N ALA A 48 4.50 -3.02 -1.86
CA ALA A 48 4.18 -3.97 -0.81
C ALA A 48 3.89 -3.31 0.54
N CYS A 49 3.01 -3.94 1.33
CA CYS A 49 2.90 -3.74 2.76
C CYS A 49 3.21 -5.07 3.46
N TYR A 50 4.42 -5.19 4.03
CA TYR A 50 4.90 -6.44 4.62
C TYR A 50 3.90 -7.04 5.62
N GLY A 51 3.64 -8.33 5.46
CA GLY A 51 2.67 -9.07 6.29
C GLY A 51 1.21 -8.86 5.90
N ALA A 52 0.88 -7.91 5.01
CA ALA A 52 -0.47 -7.67 4.51
C ALA A 52 -0.61 -8.08 3.03
N TYR A 53 0.21 -7.52 2.16
CA TYR A 53 0.21 -7.83 0.73
C TYR A 53 1.56 -7.50 0.08
N ASP A 54 1.80 -8.13 -1.06
CA ASP A 54 2.99 -7.94 -1.88
C ASP A 54 2.78 -6.87 -2.97
N TYR A 55 3.85 -6.49 -3.65
CA TYR A 55 3.80 -5.52 -4.76
C TYR A 55 3.11 -6.10 -6.00
N ASP A 56 2.50 -5.23 -6.81
CA ASP A 56 1.90 -5.60 -8.09
C ASP A 56 2.89 -5.36 -9.24
N PRO A 57 3.52 -6.44 -9.78
CA PRO A 57 4.51 -6.30 -10.84
C PRO A 57 3.91 -5.82 -12.16
N VAL A 58 2.65 -6.13 -12.43
CA VAL A 58 1.97 -5.71 -13.66
C VAL A 58 1.75 -4.20 -13.65
N TYR A 59 1.26 -3.69 -12.53
CA TYR A 59 1.04 -2.26 -12.37
C TYR A 59 2.34 -1.46 -12.37
N LEU A 60 3.37 -1.95 -11.66
CA LEU A 60 4.68 -1.30 -11.62
C LEU A 60 5.36 -1.30 -12.98
N LYS A 61 5.20 -2.37 -13.77
CA LYS A 61 5.71 -2.44 -15.13
C LYS A 61 5.00 -1.41 -16.03
N ALA A 62 3.68 -1.32 -15.96
CA ALA A 62 2.91 -0.34 -16.74
C ALA A 62 3.34 1.10 -16.39
N TYR A 63 3.55 1.40 -15.11
CA TYR A 63 4.11 2.68 -14.66
C TYR A 63 5.50 2.95 -15.26
N ALA A 64 6.40 1.98 -15.16
CA ALA A 64 7.77 2.11 -15.67
C ALA A 64 7.82 2.27 -17.20
N GLU A 65 6.93 1.64 -17.92
CA GLU A 65 6.80 1.79 -19.38
C GLU A 65 6.24 3.17 -19.76
N ALA A 66 5.22 3.65 -19.05
CA ALA A 66 4.67 4.98 -19.25
C ALA A 66 5.71 6.08 -18.96
N ALA A 67 6.52 5.91 -17.91
CA ALA A 67 7.54 6.88 -17.49
C ALA A 67 8.70 7.09 -18.49
N ARG A 68 8.75 6.33 -19.58
CA ARG A 68 9.77 6.50 -20.64
C ARG A 68 9.43 7.58 -21.67
N ASP A 69 8.21 8.08 -21.63
CA ASP A 69 7.70 9.06 -22.60
C ASP A 69 6.80 10.06 -21.86
N ASP A 70 7.03 11.34 -22.06
CA ASP A 70 6.36 12.41 -21.29
C ASP A 70 4.84 12.42 -21.54
N ASP A 71 4.38 12.19 -22.77
CA ASP A 71 2.96 12.20 -23.10
C ASP A 71 2.25 10.99 -22.51
N ARG A 72 2.87 9.81 -22.58
CA ARG A 72 2.38 8.58 -21.97
C ARG A 72 2.35 8.71 -20.44
N TYR A 73 3.36 9.32 -19.87
CA TYR A 73 3.39 9.55 -18.42
C TYR A 73 2.31 10.52 -17.96
N ALA A 74 2.10 11.60 -18.72
CA ALA A 74 1.02 12.54 -18.45
C ALA A 74 -0.36 11.88 -18.51
N ALA A 75 -0.60 11.04 -19.52
CA ALA A 75 -1.83 10.25 -19.66
C ALA A 75 -1.99 9.24 -18.51
N TYR A 76 -0.91 8.55 -18.12
CA TYR A 76 -0.91 7.64 -16.97
C TYR A 76 -1.28 8.37 -15.67
N LEU A 77 -0.67 9.53 -15.40
CA LEU A 77 -0.98 10.33 -14.22
C LEU A 77 -2.43 10.87 -14.24
N ALA A 78 -2.94 11.24 -15.41
CA ALA A 78 -4.34 11.65 -15.54
C ALA A 78 -5.27 10.50 -15.13
N ALA A 79 -5.11 9.34 -15.75
CA ALA A 79 -5.99 8.20 -15.53
C ALA A 79 -5.91 7.60 -14.10
N HIS A 80 -4.72 7.58 -13.49
CA HIS A 80 -4.51 6.87 -12.23
C HIS A 80 -4.40 7.77 -10.99
N VAL A 81 -4.27 9.07 -11.17
CA VAL A 81 -4.08 10.01 -10.04
C VAL A 81 -5.02 11.21 -10.10
N ARG A 82 -5.01 11.97 -11.22
CA ARG A 82 -5.66 13.28 -11.26
C ARG A 82 -7.16 13.22 -11.46
N GLU A 83 -7.64 12.26 -12.25
CA GLU A 83 -9.07 12.10 -12.60
C GLU A 83 -9.82 11.18 -11.64
N LEU A 84 -9.11 10.57 -10.70
CA LEU A 84 -9.73 9.73 -9.70
C LEU A 84 -10.20 10.55 -8.49
N PRO A 85 -11.47 10.44 -8.09
CA PRO A 85 -12.02 11.24 -7.00
C PRO A 85 -11.47 10.83 -5.63
N ASN A 86 -11.04 9.58 -5.48
CA ASN A 86 -10.52 9.03 -4.21
C ASN A 86 -9.83 7.68 -4.42
N HIS A 87 -9.20 7.18 -3.36
CA HIS A 87 -8.52 5.89 -3.33
C HIS A 87 -9.44 4.69 -3.68
N ALA A 88 -10.70 4.72 -3.26
CA ALA A 88 -11.64 3.65 -3.58
C ALA A 88 -11.92 3.54 -5.09
N ALA A 89 -11.97 4.67 -5.80
CA ALA A 89 -12.11 4.70 -7.25
C ALA A 89 -10.87 4.12 -7.96
N LEU A 90 -9.66 4.43 -7.46
CA LEU A 90 -8.42 3.79 -7.93
C LEU A 90 -8.52 2.28 -7.81
N LEU A 91 -8.85 1.78 -6.64
CA LEU A 91 -8.97 0.35 -6.37
C LEU A 91 -10.06 -0.33 -7.19
N ALA A 92 -11.16 0.35 -7.49
CA ALA A 92 -12.23 -0.16 -8.35
C ALA A 92 -11.80 -0.28 -9.82
N GLY A 93 -11.02 0.69 -10.31
CA GLY A 93 -10.47 0.73 -11.67
C GLY A 93 -9.40 -0.35 -11.95
N LEU A 94 -8.78 -0.90 -10.90
CA LEU A 94 -7.75 -1.95 -11.01
C LEU A 94 -8.32 -3.36 -11.27
N GLY A 95 -9.55 -3.48 -11.73
CA GLY A 95 -10.19 -4.74 -12.12
C GLY A 95 -10.31 -5.72 -10.96
N SER A 96 -11.40 -5.63 -10.25
CA SER A 96 -11.74 -6.38 -9.02
C SER A 96 -10.64 -6.36 -7.95
N THR A 97 -10.74 -5.42 -7.06
CA THR A 97 -10.05 -5.34 -5.74
C THR A 97 -10.02 -6.69 -5.01
N ARG A 98 -10.98 -7.56 -5.31
CA ARG A 98 -11.06 -8.92 -4.77
C ARG A 98 -9.96 -9.82 -5.35
N HIS A 99 -9.63 -9.67 -6.63
CA HIS A 99 -8.59 -10.47 -7.28
C HIS A 99 -7.19 -10.02 -6.84
N ALA A 100 -6.94 -8.72 -6.81
CA ALA A 100 -5.69 -8.16 -6.30
C ALA A 100 -5.46 -8.52 -4.83
N ARG A 101 -6.50 -8.41 -3.99
CA ARG A 101 -6.42 -8.81 -2.58
C ARG A 101 -6.15 -10.29 -2.37
N ALA A 102 -6.72 -11.16 -3.21
CA ALA A 102 -6.49 -12.61 -3.11
C ALA A 102 -5.10 -13.02 -3.62
N TRP A 103 -4.69 -12.41 -4.74
CA TRP A 103 -3.44 -12.77 -5.42
C TRP A 103 -2.19 -12.18 -4.74
N LEU A 104 -2.28 -10.94 -4.26
CA LEU A 104 -1.18 -10.27 -3.59
C LEU A 104 -1.14 -10.51 -2.08
N ARG A 105 -2.12 -11.23 -1.51
CA ARG A 105 -2.17 -11.48 -0.08
C ARG A 105 -0.90 -12.14 0.40
N ALA A 106 -0.29 -11.54 1.41
CA ALA A 106 0.90 -12.10 2.04
C ALA A 106 0.56 -13.40 2.80
N ASP A 107 1.42 -14.38 2.66
CA ASP A 107 1.43 -15.57 3.50
C ASP A 107 1.83 -15.17 4.93
N PRO A 108 1.11 -15.66 5.98
CA PRO A 108 1.37 -15.26 7.35
C PRO A 108 2.74 -15.63 7.89
N GLU A 109 3.35 -16.69 7.36
CA GLU A 109 4.65 -17.19 7.84
C GLU A 109 5.81 -16.43 7.19
N THR A 110 5.70 -16.17 5.89
CA THR A 110 6.79 -15.51 5.13
C THR A 110 6.63 -14.00 5.02
N GLY A 111 5.42 -13.47 5.19
CA GLY A 111 5.08 -12.06 5.00
C GLY A 111 5.00 -11.61 3.55
N TYR A 112 5.03 -12.55 2.58
CA TYR A 112 5.05 -12.31 1.13
C TYR A 112 4.02 -13.16 0.41
N ALA A 113 3.62 -12.78 -0.81
CA ALA A 113 2.72 -13.58 -1.62
C ALA A 113 3.43 -14.82 -2.20
N VAL A 114 2.81 -15.99 -2.04
CA VAL A 114 3.41 -17.27 -2.43
C VAL A 114 3.54 -17.43 -3.96
N GLY A 115 2.62 -16.85 -4.72
CA GLY A 115 2.56 -17.01 -6.19
C GLY A 115 3.34 -15.97 -6.99
N LEU A 116 4.08 -15.07 -6.34
CA LEU A 116 4.78 -14.00 -7.04
C LEU A 116 6.20 -14.43 -7.44
N ASP A 117 6.47 -14.44 -8.75
CA ASP A 117 7.85 -14.60 -9.26
C ASP A 117 8.64 -13.29 -9.06
N ARG A 118 9.68 -13.37 -8.26
CA ARG A 118 10.53 -12.23 -7.86
C ARG A 118 11.86 -12.17 -8.61
N ARG A 119 12.03 -12.98 -9.65
CA ARG A 119 13.26 -13.02 -10.48
C ARG A 119 13.26 -11.96 -11.57
#